data_b41dd585d2776169443fbec44e5e6380
#
_entry.id   b41dd585d2776169443fbec44e5e6380
#
_cell.length_a   1.000
_cell.length_b   1.000
_cell.length_c   1.000
_cell.angle_alpha   90.00
_cell.angle_beta   90.00
_cell.angle_gamma   90.00
#
_symmetry.space_group_name_H-M   'P 1'
#
loop_
_entity.id
_entity.type
_entity.pdbx_description
1 polymer ?
#
loop_
_entity_poly.entity_id
_entity_poly.type
_entity_poly.pdbx_seq_one_letter_code
_entity_poly.pdbx_strand_id
1 'polypeptide(L)'
;MTDEEAATSQNYAEQSRQLEQLLIQRQKWLGDAAHELRGPLNAAAMSLNIVTRREDLPDGVHATLRNAERHLLHMSDLVRDMFDTAKLENDAFELSMTADVAVHEIVAEIAEEFAAHPDVLSLRSVPDRTITATLDRDRIRQVVRNVVSNAAKYHQPDKQATIAVLLRHADNAYFEIVVDDTPNGLGMKRADLEALHSGQPFWRSEAAKAVATGTGLGVQLSRKLVDRSGGEITYESEFGIGTIVTIRLPYKFEN
;
A
#
# COMPACT_ATOMS: atom_id res chain seq x y z
N MET A 1 12.71 -40.88 -27.06
CA MET A 1 13.20 -40.18 -25.85
C MET A 1 14.39 -40.96 -25.40
N THR A 2 15.57 -40.38 -25.54
CA THR A 2 16.83 -41.03 -25.18
C THR A 2 17.03 -40.96 -23.66
N ASP A 3 17.78 -41.90 -23.07
CA ASP A 3 18.06 -41.92 -21.62
C ASP A 3 18.67 -40.60 -21.14
N GLU A 4 19.37 -39.86 -22.01
CA GLU A 4 19.99 -38.57 -21.76
C GLU A 4 18.94 -37.43 -21.66
N GLU A 5 17.87 -37.47 -22.46
CA GLU A 5 16.73 -36.52 -22.35
C GLU A 5 15.94 -36.74 -21.07
N ALA A 6 15.78 -37.98 -20.64
CA ALA A 6 15.08 -38.32 -19.40
C ALA A 6 15.89 -37.87 -18.16
N ALA A 7 17.21 -38.07 -18.16
CA ALA A 7 18.09 -37.62 -17.08
C ALA A 7 18.14 -36.09 -16.97
N THR A 8 18.16 -35.39 -18.11
CA THR A 8 18.14 -33.93 -18.16
C THR A 8 16.81 -33.37 -17.62
N SER A 9 15.68 -33.96 -18.00
CA SER A 9 14.34 -33.60 -17.52
C SER A 9 14.18 -33.83 -16.01
N GLN A 10 14.73 -34.93 -15.48
CA GLN A 10 14.73 -35.19 -14.03
C GLN A 10 15.56 -34.16 -13.26
N ASN A 11 16.73 -33.80 -13.77
CA ASN A 11 17.60 -32.79 -13.15
C ASN A 11 16.92 -31.40 -13.11
N TYR A 12 16.26 -30.98 -14.19
CA TYR A 12 15.48 -29.74 -14.20
C TYR A 12 14.32 -29.75 -13.20
N ALA A 13 13.61 -30.88 -13.09
CA ALA A 13 12.51 -31.03 -12.13
C ALA A 13 13.01 -30.96 -10.67
N GLU A 14 14.18 -31.54 -10.39
CA GLU A 14 14.79 -31.51 -9.06
C GLU A 14 15.31 -30.12 -8.68
N GLN A 15 15.95 -29.43 -9.62
CA GLN A 15 16.37 -28.04 -9.43
C GLN A 15 15.19 -27.09 -9.21
N SER A 16 14.09 -27.25 -9.96
CA SER A 16 12.87 -26.47 -9.75
C SER A 16 12.29 -26.69 -8.36
N ARG A 17 12.21 -27.92 -7.88
CA ARG A 17 11.73 -28.24 -6.53
C ARG A 17 12.61 -27.65 -5.44
N GLN A 18 13.93 -27.72 -5.62
CA GLN A 18 14.88 -27.12 -4.66
C GLN A 18 14.74 -25.58 -4.62
N LEU A 19 14.55 -24.94 -5.77
CA LEU A 19 14.33 -23.50 -5.85
C LEU A 19 13.02 -23.10 -5.19
N GLU A 20 11.94 -23.85 -5.42
CA GLU A 20 10.65 -23.62 -4.76
C GLU A 20 10.78 -23.75 -3.23
N GLN A 21 11.45 -24.79 -2.73
CA GLN A 21 11.68 -24.97 -1.30
C GLN A 21 12.49 -23.82 -0.68
N LEU A 22 13.52 -23.34 -1.37
CA LEU A 22 14.30 -22.20 -0.91
C LEU A 22 13.49 -20.91 -0.88
N LEU A 23 12.62 -20.69 -1.86
CA LEU A 23 11.70 -19.54 -1.89
C LEU A 23 10.71 -19.59 -0.73
N ILE A 24 10.10 -20.75 -0.46
CA ILE A 24 9.18 -20.97 0.65
C ILE A 24 9.88 -20.73 2.00
N GLN A 25 11.10 -21.27 2.19
CA GLN A 25 11.88 -21.05 3.41
C GLN A 25 12.25 -19.57 3.61
N ARG A 26 12.66 -18.88 2.55
CA ARG A 26 12.99 -17.46 2.60
C ARG A 26 11.77 -16.61 2.98
N GLN A 27 10.62 -16.92 2.40
CA GLN A 27 9.37 -16.22 2.68
C GLN A 27 8.91 -16.44 4.13
N LYS A 28 8.98 -17.69 4.62
CA LYS A 28 8.65 -18.00 6.01
C LYS A 28 9.56 -17.23 6.98
N TRP A 29 10.87 -17.22 6.72
CA TRP A 29 11.84 -16.50 7.54
C TRP A 29 11.55 -14.98 7.55
N LEU A 30 11.22 -14.38 6.39
CA LEU A 30 10.82 -12.97 6.31
C LEU A 30 9.55 -12.69 7.12
N GLY A 31 8.57 -13.59 7.07
CA GLY A 31 7.34 -13.50 7.85
C GLY A 31 7.59 -13.55 9.37
N ASP A 32 8.40 -14.48 9.82
CA ASP A 32 8.75 -14.65 11.24
C ASP A 32 9.55 -13.43 11.74
N ALA A 33 10.55 -12.96 11.00
CA ALA A 33 11.35 -11.79 11.34
C ALA A 33 10.49 -10.51 11.40
N ALA A 34 9.57 -10.31 10.46
CA ALA A 34 8.66 -9.17 10.47
C ALA A 34 7.72 -9.19 11.69
N HIS A 35 7.25 -10.38 12.09
CA HIS A 35 6.43 -10.53 13.29
C HIS A 35 7.19 -10.17 14.56
N GLU A 36 8.43 -10.64 14.69
CA GLU A 36 9.30 -10.35 15.84
C GLU A 36 9.71 -8.87 15.92
N LEU A 37 9.87 -8.19 14.77
CA LEU A 37 10.21 -6.77 14.74
C LEU A 37 9.03 -5.85 15.07
N ARG A 38 7.79 -6.26 14.80
CA ARG A 38 6.58 -5.45 15.06
C ARG A 38 6.41 -5.14 16.54
N GLY A 39 6.64 -6.11 17.41
CA GLY A 39 6.51 -5.95 18.87
C GLY A 39 7.38 -4.82 19.43
N PRO A 40 8.71 -4.87 19.29
CA PRO A 40 9.61 -3.83 19.78
C PRO A 40 9.40 -2.47 19.12
N LEU A 41 9.05 -2.40 17.83
CA LEU A 41 8.76 -1.14 17.16
C LEU A 41 7.51 -0.45 17.72
N ASN A 42 6.43 -1.21 17.95
CA ASN A 42 5.22 -0.69 18.58
C ASN A 42 5.48 -0.23 20.03
N ALA A 43 6.25 -0.99 20.81
CA ALA A 43 6.62 -0.60 22.18
C ALA A 43 7.44 0.69 22.19
N ALA A 44 8.39 0.84 21.28
CA ALA A 44 9.19 2.06 21.13
C ALA A 44 8.34 3.27 20.71
N ALA A 45 7.41 3.09 19.75
CA ALA A 45 6.48 4.13 19.32
C ALA A 45 5.56 4.58 20.46
N MET A 46 5.00 3.63 21.24
CA MET A 46 4.20 3.95 22.43
C MET A 46 5.01 4.75 23.47
N SER A 47 6.24 4.33 23.74
CA SER A 47 7.11 5.00 24.71
C SER A 47 7.43 6.43 24.28
N LEU A 48 7.72 6.65 22.99
CA LEU A 48 7.92 7.98 22.44
C LEU A 48 6.65 8.83 22.51
N ASN A 49 5.50 8.29 22.17
CA ASN A 49 4.22 9.01 22.22
C ASN A 49 3.92 9.51 23.65
N ILE A 50 4.22 8.70 24.68
CA ILE A 50 4.06 9.11 26.09
C ILE A 50 4.97 10.32 26.42
N VAL A 51 6.24 10.30 25.96
CA VAL A 51 7.18 11.38 26.22
C VAL A 51 6.82 12.63 25.41
N THR A 52 6.39 12.48 24.15
CA THR A 52 6.03 13.62 23.27
C THR A 52 4.82 14.40 23.80
N ARG A 53 3.95 13.77 24.60
CA ARG A 53 2.78 14.43 25.23
C ARG A 53 3.10 15.25 26.47
N ARG A 54 4.35 15.24 26.95
CA ARG A 54 4.75 16.03 28.10
C ARG A 54 4.90 17.50 27.69
N GLU A 55 4.23 18.38 28.40
CA GLU A 55 4.24 19.83 28.14
C GLU A 55 5.49 20.55 28.67
N ASP A 56 6.26 19.90 29.56
CA ASP A 56 7.44 20.44 30.22
C ASP A 56 8.74 20.30 29.43
N LEU A 57 8.68 19.85 28.17
CA LEU A 57 9.86 19.66 27.33
C LEU A 57 10.15 20.91 26.48
N PRO A 58 11.43 21.26 26.28
CA PRO A 58 11.82 22.32 25.35
C PRO A 58 11.34 22.05 23.91
N ASP A 59 10.96 23.12 23.17
CA ASP A 59 10.44 23.01 21.79
C ASP A 59 11.34 22.21 20.85
N GLY A 60 12.66 22.35 20.95
CA GLY A 60 13.61 21.57 20.15
C GLY A 60 13.58 20.08 20.45
N VAL A 61 13.29 19.68 21.69
CA VAL A 61 13.14 18.27 22.09
C VAL A 61 11.84 17.70 21.54
N HIS A 62 10.75 18.46 21.62
CA HIS A 62 9.47 18.06 21.02
C HIS A 62 9.59 17.79 19.51
N ALA A 63 10.29 18.66 18.78
CA ALA A 63 10.51 18.46 17.34
C ALA A 63 11.31 17.19 17.05
N THR A 64 12.35 16.92 17.84
CA THR A 64 13.16 15.70 17.70
C THR A 64 12.36 14.42 18.01
N LEU A 65 11.56 14.44 19.08
CA LEU A 65 10.72 13.31 19.46
C LEU A 65 9.64 13.01 18.42
N ARG A 66 8.95 14.02 17.91
CA ARG A 66 7.98 13.85 16.80
C ARG A 66 8.64 13.28 15.54
N ASN A 67 9.88 13.67 15.27
CA ASN A 67 10.63 13.11 14.14
C ASN A 67 10.96 11.63 14.37
N ALA A 68 11.43 11.28 15.57
CA ALA A 68 11.72 9.89 15.95
C ALA A 68 10.45 9.00 15.92
N GLU A 69 9.32 9.53 16.40
CA GLU A 69 8.02 8.85 16.35
C GLU A 69 7.60 8.56 14.90
N ARG A 70 7.73 9.54 14.00
CA ARG A 70 7.45 9.35 12.56
C ARG A 70 8.33 8.25 11.95
N HIS A 71 9.63 8.21 12.29
CA HIS A 71 10.52 7.17 11.78
C HIS A 71 10.15 5.78 12.30
N LEU A 72 9.76 5.66 13.57
CA LEU A 72 9.31 4.38 14.15
C LEU A 72 8.00 3.89 13.52
N LEU A 73 7.03 4.77 13.33
CA LEU A 73 5.79 4.45 12.63
C LEU A 73 6.06 4.01 11.20
N HIS A 74 6.96 4.71 10.52
CA HIS A 74 7.38 4.33 9.18
C HIS A 74 8.03 2.94 9.14
N MET A 75 8.96 2.63 10.08
CA MET A 75 9.55 1.29 10.18
C MET A 75 8.50 0.21 10.48
N SER A 76 7.52 0.51 11.31
CA SER A 76 6.41 -0.40 11.61
C SER A 76 5.57 -0.72 10.36
N ASP A 77 5.28 0.30 9.55
CA ASP A 77 4.57 0.13 8.27
C ASP A 77 5.41 -0.70 7.27
N LEU A 78 6.73 -0.47 7.19
CA LEU A 78 7.64 -1.24 6.36
C LEU A 78 7.65 -2.72 6.71
N VAL A 79 7.78 -3.03 8.00
CA VAL A 79 7.77 -4.40 8.51
C VAL A 79 6.43 -5.08 8.21
N ARG A 80 5.32 -4.34 8.34
CA ARG A 80 3.98 -4.85 7.99
C ARG A 80 3.86 -5.16 6.50
N ASP A 81 4.27 -4.23 5.63
CA ASP A 81 4.21 -4.40 4.19
C ASP A 81 5.07 -5.58 3.71
N MET A 82 6.26 -5.76 4.29
CA MET A 82 7.11 -6.93 4.03
C MET A 82 6.42 -8.24 4.41
N PHE A 83 5.78 -8.27 5.58
CA PHE A 83 5.06 -9.43 6.07
C PHE A 83 3.85 -9.78 5.22
N ASP A 84 3.03 -8.77 4.89
CA ASP A 84 1.84 -8.94 4.05
C ASP A 84 2.25 -9.40 2.64
N THR A 85 3.34 -8.84 2.08
CA THR A 85 3.88 -9.28 0.78
C THR A 85 4.34 -10.74 0.82
N ALA A 86 5.07 -11.13 1.86
CA ALA A 86 5.54 -12.51 2.03
C ALA A 86 4.38 -13.51 2.19
N LYS A 87 3.31 -13.14 2.90
CA LYS A 87 2.10 -13.97 3.02
C LYS A 87 1.33 -14.11 1.71
N LEU A 88 1.20 -13.02 0.96
CA LEU A 88 0.48 -13.00 -0.32
C LEU A 88 1.16 -13.84 -1.42
N GLU A 89 2.48 -14.05 -1.30
CA GLU A 89 3.22 -14.90 -2.23
C GLU A 89 3.00 -16.40 -2.00
N ASN A 90 2.52 -16.81 -0.82
CA ASN A 90 2.42 -18.22 -0.41
C ASN A 90 1.03 -18.85 -0.56
N ASP A 91 0.09 -18.27 -1.28
CA ASP A 91 -1.32 -18.69 -1.35
C ASP A 91 -2.02 -18.96 0.02
N ALA A 92 -1.27 -18.85 1.11
CA ALA A 92 -1.75 -19.00 2.49
C ALA A 92 -2.49 -17.77 3.03
N PHE A 93 -2.64 -16.76 2.19
CA PHE A 93 -3.31 -15.52 2.57
C PHE A 93 -4.81 -15.63 2.29
N GLU A 94 -5.59 -15.81 3.34
CA GLU A 94 -7.05 -15.77 3.27
C GLU A 94 -7.55 -14.37 3.57
N LEU A 95 -8.49 -13.87 2.75
CA LEU A 95 -9.22 -12.64 3.01
C LEU A 95 -10.32 -12.91 4.03
N SER A 96 -10.46 -12.03 5.02
CA SER A 96 -11.56 -12.07 6.00
C SER A 96 -12.77 -11.32 5.45
N MET A 97 -13.50 -11.97 4.56
CA MET A 97 -14.64 -11.35 3.86
C MET A 97 -15.81 -11.13 4.82
N THR A 98 -16.31 -9.90 4.87
CA THR A 98 -17.47 -9.48 5.67
C THR A 98 -18.52 -8.91 4.73
N ALA A 99 -19.78 -9.34 4.88
CA ALA A 99 -20.90 -8.81 4.10
C ALA A 99 -21.31 -7.40 4.58
N ASP A 100 -21.92 -6.65 3.68
CA ASP A 100 -22.54 -5.34 3.95
C ASP A 100 -21.60 -4.29 4.57
N VAL A 101 -20.31 -4.36 4.24
CA VAL A 101 -19.34 -3.35 4.66
C VAL A 101 -19.67 -2.01 4.00
N ALA A 102 -19.88 -0.98 4.80
CA ALA A 102 -20.11 0.38 4.33
C ALA A 102 -18.80 1.01 3.83
N VAL A 103 -18.57 0.99 2.50
CA VAL A 103 -17.29 1.43 1.90
C VAL A 103 -17.03 2.92 2.14
N HIS A 104 -18.09 3.74 2.24
CA HIS A 104 -17.95 5.16 2.53
C HIS A 104 -17.30 5.45 3.90
N GLU A 105 -17.47 4.57 4.90
CA GLU A 105 -16.81 4.72 6.20
C GLU A 105 -15.31 4.54 6.10
N ILE A 106 -14.84 3.59 5.27
CA ILE A 106 -13.41 3.39 5.01
C ILE A 106 -12.81 4.66 4.39
N VAL A 107 -13.49 5.22 3.38
CA VAL A 107 -13.04 6.45 2.71
C VAL A 107 -13.05 7.64 3.67
N ALA A 108 -14.07 7.77 4.52
CA ALA A 108 -14.18 8.85 5.49
C ALA A 108 -13.06 8.78 6.55
N GLU A 109 -12.79 7.61 7.12
CA GLU A 109 -11.70 7.41 8.08
C GLU A 109 -10.34 7.81 7.52
N ILE A 110 -10.05 7.41 6.28
CA ILE A 110 -8.79 7.77 5.61
C ILE A 110 -8.76 9.28 5.33
N ALA A 111 -9.87 9.88 4.91
CA ALA A 111 -9.94 11.31 4.66
C ALA A 111 -9.67 12.12 5.94
N GLU A 112 -10.24 11.69 7.08
CA GLU A 112 -9.98 12.31 8.38
C GLU A 112 -8.52 12.14 8.83
N GLU A 113 -7.93 10.95 8.65
CA GLU A 113 -6.52 10.68 8.98
C GLU A 113 -5.57 11.65 8.25
N PHE A 114 -5.84 11.93 6.97
CA PHE A 114 -4.97 12.75 6.12
C PHE A 114 -5.35 14.24 6.06
N ALA A 115 -6.51 14.65 6.53
CA ALA A 115 -6.94 16.06 6.51
C ALA A 115 -6.00 16.99 7.32
N ALA A 116 -5.36 16.47 8.37
CA ALA A 116 -4.40 17.19 9.21
C ALA A 116 -2.92 16.90 8.83
N HIS A 117 -2.65 16.20 7.72
CA HIS A 117 -1.29 15.88 7.32
C HIS A 117 -0.56 17.14 6.85
N PRO A 118 0.69 17.41 7.32
CA PRO A 118 1.39 18.67 7.04
C PRO A 118 1.68 18.91 5.55
N ASP A 119 1.80 17.86 4.76
CA ASP A 119 2.09 17.94 3.32
C ASP A 119 0.81 18.05 2.47
N VAL A 120 -0.38 18.01 3.09
CA VAL A 120 -1.67 18.08 2.40
C VAL A 120 -2.27 19.48 2.56
N LEU A 121 -2.41 20.21 1.45
CA LEU A 121 -3.08 21.51 1.39
C LEU A 121 -4.59 21.34 1.53
N SER A 122 -5.15 20.39 0.80
CA SER A 122 -6.57 20.08 0.83
C SER A 122 -6.82 18.61 0.52
N LEU A 123 -7.76 18.02 1.26
CA LEU A 123 -8.30 16.70 0.97
C LEU A 123 -9.82 16.81 0.85
N ARG A 124 -10.34 16.49 -0.33
CA ARG A 124 -11.78 16.46 -0.61
C ARG A 124 -12.23 15.01 -0.71
N SER A 125 -13.20 14.61 0.12
CA SER A 125 -13.85 13.32 0.03
C SER A 125 -15.27 13.47 -0.49
N VAL A 126 -15.64 12.66 -1.49
CA VAL A 126 -16.99 12.60 -2.06
C VAL A 126 -17.46 11.14 -2.01
N PRO A 127 -17.88 10.64 -0.83
CA PRO A 127 -18.31 9.27 -0.70
C PRO A 127 -19.76 9.10 -1.16
N ASP A 128 -20.02 8.08 -1.97
CA ASP A 128 -21.40 7.58 -2.16
C ASP A 128 -21.77 6.69 -0.96
N ARG A 129 -22.71 7.16 -0.14
CA ARG A 129 -23.12 6.48 1.10
C ARG A 129 -24.00 5.24 0.87
N THR A 130 -24.41 5.00 -0.36
CA THR A 130 -25.24 3.84 -0.71
C THR A 130 -24.40 2.59 -1.00
N ILE A 131 -23.08 2.75 -1.16
CA ILE A 131 -22.20 1.65 -1.54
C ILE A 131 -21.85 0.80 -0.33
N THR A 132 -22.40 -0.43 -0.33
CA THR A 132 -22.00 -1.53 0.55
C THR A 132 -21.50 -2.70 -0.28
N ALA A 133 -20.56 -3.49 0.25
CA ALA A 133 -19.99 -4.62 -0.48
C ALA A 133 -19.55 -5.74 0.48
N THR A 134 -19.39 -6.95 -0.07
CA THR A 134 -18.74 -8.06 0.63
C THR A 134 -17.24 -7.99 0.39
N LEU A 135 -16.48 -7.59 1.40
CA LEU A 135 -15.03 -7.40 1.29
C LEU A 135 -14.30 -7.56 2.63
N ASP A 136 -12.98 -7.68 2.58
CA ASP A 136 -12.12 -7.57 3.75
C ASP A 136 -11.86 -6.07 4.05
N ARG A 137 -12.57 -5.54 5.06
CA ARG A 137 -12.54 -4.13 5.43
C ARG A 137 -11.12 -3.62 5.71
N ASP A 138 -10.35 -4.39 6.47
CA ASP A 138 -9.01 -3.97 6.90
C ASP A 138 -8.04 -3.94 5.72
N ARG A 139 -8.17 -4.87 4.79
CA ARG A 139 -7.33 -4.92 3.58
C ARG A 139 -7.68 -3.82 2.58
N ILE A 140 -8.96 -3.56 2.38
CA ILE A 140 -9.36 -2.43 1.51
C ILE A 140 -8.97 -1.10 2.15
N ARG A 141 -9.13 -0.95 3.47
CA ARG A 141 -8.62 0.22 4.20
C ARG A 141 -7.10 0.39 3.99
N GLN A 142 -6.32 -0.69 4.07
CA GLN A 142 -4.88 -0.68 3.83
C GLN A 142 -4.55 -0.21 2.40
N VAL A 143 -5.27 -0.70 1.39
CA VAL A 143 -5.11 -0.27 -0.01
C VAL A 143 -5.39 1.21 -0.17
N VAL A 144 -6.54 1.69 0.29
CA VAL A 144 -6.94 3.10 0.16
C VAL A 144 -5.95 4.01 0.88
N ARG A 145 -5.56 3.65 2.13
CA ARG A 145 -4.56 4.39 2.91
C ARG A 145 -3.22 4.48 2.19
N ASN A 146 -2.77 3.40 1.57
CA ASN A 146 -1.52 3.39 0.82
C ASN A 146 -1.58 4.33 -0.39
N VAL A 147 -2.68 4.32 -1.15
CA VAL A 147 -2.84 5.19 -2.32
C VAL A 147 -2.92 6.66 -1.90
N VAL A 148 -3.70 7.00 -0.87
CA VAL A 148 -3.80 8.38 -0.33
C VAL A 148 -2.46 8.83 0.26
N SER A 149 -1.75 7.96 0.97
CA SER A 149 -0.40 8.25 1.49
C SER A 149 0.60 8.53 0.37
N ASN A 150 0.51 7.83 -0.77
CA ASN A 150 1.34 8.10 -1.93
C ASN A 150 0.99 9.47 -2.54
N ALA A 151 -0.28 9.80 -2.70
CA ALA A 151 -0.73 11.11 -3.16
C ALA A 151 -0.23 12.26 -2.24
N ALA A 152 -0.24 12.05 -0.92
CA ALA A 152 0.27 13.01 0.04
C ALA A 152 1.80 13.17 -0.02
N LYS A 153 2.55 12.11 -0.31
CA LYS A 153 4.02 12.10 -0.32
C LYS A 153 4.63 12.58 -1.64
N TYR A 154 4.01 12.22 -2.76
CA TYR A 154 4.58 12.43 -4.10
C TYR A 154 3.94 13.64 -4.79
N HIS A 155 4.01 14.80 -4.15
CA HIS A 155 3.63 16.09 -4.72
C HIS A 155 4.83 16.83 -5.32
N GLN A 156 4.57 17.88 -6.09
CA GLN A 156 5.61 18.73 -6.64
C GLN A 156 6.36 19.46 -5.50
N PRO A 157 7.70 19.65 -5.59
CA PRO A 157 8.52 20.15 -4.48
C PRO A 157 8.06 21.50 -3.88
N ASP A 158 7.54 22.39 -4.73
CA ASP A 158 7.13 23.73 -4.34
C ASP A 158 5.62 23.86 -4.04
N LYS A 159 4.91 22.72 -3.94
CA LYS A 159 3.48 22.68 -3.71
C LYS A 159 3.16 21.70 -2.59
N GLN A 160 2.00 21.89 -1.96
CA GLN A 160 1.42 20.89 -1.09
C GLN A 160 0.43 20.01 -1.88
N ALA A 161 0.22 18.78 -1.43
CA ALA A 161 -0.69 17.85 -2.08
C ALA A 161 -2.14 18.36 -2.04
N THR A 162 -2.81 18.26 -3.17
CA THR A 162 -4.26 18.43 -3.28
C THR A 162 -4.84 17.08 -3.67
N ILE A 163 -5.70 16.51 -2.84
CA ILE A 163 -6.17 15.14 -3.01
C ILE A 163 -7.69 15.13 -3.08
N ALA A 164 -8.23 14.45 -4.07
CA ALA A 164 -9.65 14.11 -4.12
C ALA A 164 -9.82 12.59 -3.99
N VAL A 165 -10.71 12.15 -3.10
CA VAL A 165 -11.10 10.75 -2.95
C VAL A 165 -12.57 10.63 -3.27
N LEU A 166 -12.90 9.93 -4.35
CA LEU A 166 -14.27 9.72 -4.81
C LEU A 166 -14.65 8.26 -4.65
N LEU A 167 -15.85 8.02 -4.14
CA LEU A 167 -16.48 6.70 -4.12
C LEU A 167 -17.71 6.77 -5.00
N ARG A 168 -17.80 5.91 -6.03
CA ARG A 168 -18.87 5.91 -7.01
C ARG A 168 -19.23 4.52 -7.51
N HIS A 169 -20.46 4.35 -7.99
CA HIS A 169 -20.83 3.18 -8.77
C HIS A 169 -20.11 3.18 -10.12
N ALA A 170 -19.53 2.04 -10.51
CA ALA A 170 -18.98 1.84 -11.85
C ALA A 170 -20.06 1.26 -12.78
N ASP A 171 -20.70 0.17 -12.32
CA ASP A 171 -21.81 -0.52 -12.98
C ASP A 171 -22.62 -1.32 -11.95
N ASN A 172 -23.47 -2.26 -12.41
CA ASN A 172 -24.29 -3.10 -11.51
C ASN A 172 -23.48 -4.14 -10.72
N ALA A 173 -22.26 -4.44 -11.13
CA ALA A 173 -21.41 -5.47 -10.52
C ALA A 173 -20.23 -4.87 -9.73
N TYR A 174 -19.81 -3.65 -10.04
CA TYR A 174 -18.60 -3.01 -9.51
C TYR A 174 -18.85 -1.58 -9.02
N PHE A 175 -18.06 -1.17 -8.03
CA PHE A 175 -17.88 0.20 -7.61
C PHE A 175 -16.41 0.62 -7.74
N GLU A 176 -16.15 1.91 -7.68
CA GLU A 176 -14.81 2.48 -7.78
C GLU A 176 -14.49 3.41 -6.62
N ILE A 177 -13.27 3.30 -6.11
CA ILE A 177 -12.62 4.30 -5.27
C ILE A 177 -11.55 4.96 -6.12
N VAL A 178 -11.69 6.26 -6.37
CA VAL A 178 -10.76 7.04 -7.20
C VAL A 178 -10.01 8.00 -6.29
N VAL A 179 -8.68 7.98 -6.36
CA VAL A 179 -7.80 8.93 -5.69
C VAL A 179 -7.07 9.74 -6.74
N ASP A 180 -7.27 11.05 -6.71
CA ASP A 180 -6.75 12.02 -7.69
C ASP A 180 -5.90 13.07 -6.95
N ASP A 181 -4.62 13.18 -7.30
CA ASP A 181 -3.68 14.16 -6.75
C ASP A 181 -3.36 15.32 -7.71
N THR A 182 -4.11 15.44 -8.80
CA THR A 182 -3.95 16.56 -9.73
C THR A 182 -4.48 17.88 -9.13
N PRO A 183 -3.93 19.05 -9.48
CA PRO A 183 -2.79 19.30 -10.40
C PRO A 183 -1.44 19.39 -9.67
N ASN A 184 -1.36 19.05 -8.40
CA ASN A 184 -0.17 19.28 -7.57
C ASN A 184 0.69 18.03 -7.37
N GLY A 185 0.23 16.86 -7.82
CA GLY A 185 0.99 15.62 -7.78
C GLY A 185 2.28 15.69 -8.60
N LEU A 186 3.26 14.86 -8.25
CA LEU A 186 4.50 14.72 -9.01
C LEU A 186 4.27 14.13 -10.39
N GLY A 187 3.33 13.19 -10.47
CA GLY A 187 3.06 12.40 -11.66
C GLY A 187 4.23 11.48 -12.06
N MET A 188 4.02 10.70 -13.09
CA MET A 188 4.98 9.74 -13.62
C MET A 188 5.22 9.95 -15.10
N LYS A 189 6.45 9.73 -15.55
CA LYS A 189 6.78 9.60 -16.97
C LYS A 189 6.25 8.27 -17.50
N ARG A 190 6.03 8.19 -18.80
CA ARG A 190 5.53 6.97 -19.45
C ARG A 190 6.38 5.74 -19.12
N ALA A 191 7.70 5.85 -19.15
CA ALA A 191 8.60 4.75 -18.81
C ALA A 191 8.47 4.31 -17.34
N ASP A 192 8.21 5.25 -16.42
CA ASP A 192 7.99 4.96 -15.01
C ASP A 192 6.65 4.25 -14.80
N LEU A 193 5.62 4.64 -15.54
CA LEU A 193 4.30 4.00 -15.50
C LEU A 193 4.36 2.56 -16.08
N GLU A 194 5.12 2.35 -17.17
CA GLU A 194 5.37 1.02 -17.74
C GLU A 194 6.13 0.13 -16.75
N ALA A 195 7.14 0.68 -16.05
CA ALA A 195 7.90 -0.04 -15.02
C ALA A 195 7.02 -0.37 -13.79
N LEU A 196 6.13 0.53 -13.37
CA LEU A 196 5.15 0.27 -12.32
C LEU A 196 4.22 -0.91 -12.69
N HIS A 197 3.79 -0.98 -13.96
CA HIS A 197 2.96 -2.07 -14.45
C HIS A 197 3.70 -3.41 -14.53
N SER A 198 5.03 -3.41 -14.72
CA SER A 198 5.84 -4.64 -14.75
C SER A 198 5.90 -5.37 -13.42
N GLY A 199 5.49 -4.72 -12.32
CA GLY A 199 5.36 -5.34 -11.02
C GLY A 199 6.69 -5.65 -10.33
N GLN A 200 7.78 -4.94 -10.62
CA GLN A 200 9.06 -5.16 -9.94
C GLN A 200 8.98 -4.79 -8.46
N PRO A 201 9.35 -5.71 -7.54
CA PRO A 201 9.43 -5.41 -6.12
C PRO A 201 10.44 -4.30 -5.83
N PHE A 202 10.13 -3.44 -4.84
CA PHE A 202 11.00 -2.35 -4.40
C PHE A 202 11.31 -1.29 -5.47
N TRP A 203 10.60 -1.32 -6.60
CA TRP A 203 10.81 -0.35 -7.65
C TRP A 203 10.27 1.03 -7.28
N ARG A 204 11.04 2.07 -7.59
CA ARG A 204 10.68 3.48 -7.46
C ARG A 204 11.36 4.29 -8.55
N SER A 205 10.66 5.24 -9.16
CA SER A 205 11.27 6.15 -10.12
C SER A 205 12.32 7.06 -9.44
N GLU A 206 13.29 7.56 -10.19
CA GLU A 206 14.30 8.48 -9.66
C GLU A 206 13.66 9.77 -9.14
N ALA A 207 12.62 10.27 -9.80
CA ALA A 207 11.86 11.43 -9.35
C ALA A 207 11.19 11.16 -7.99
N ALA A 208 10.57 9.99 -7.79
CA ALA A 208 9.97 9.61 -6.52
C ALA A 208 11.00 9.44 -5.39
N LYS A 209 12.20 8.94 -5.68
CA LYS A 209 13.31 8.83 -4.70
C LYS A 209 13.81 10.19 -4.25
N ALA A 210 13.81 11.19 -5.15
CA ALA A 210 14.26 12.55 -4.85
C ALA A 210 13.30 13.33 -3.95
N VAL A 211 12.00 13.01 -3.99
CA VAL A 211 10.94 13.76 -3.27
C VAL A 211 10.64 13.17 -1.91
N ALA A 212 10.57 11.85 -1.80
CA ALA A 212 10.15 11.20 -0.57
C ALA A 212 10.88 9.88 -0.30
N THR A 213 10.86 9.42 0.95
CA THR A 213 11.30 8.08 1.33
C THR A 213 10.17 7.06 1.17
N GLY A 214 10.51 5.81 0.86
CA GLY A 214 9.52 4.74 0.71
C GLY A 214 10.16 3.43 0.28
N THR A 215 9.46 2.30 0.42
CA THR A 215 9.96 0.96 0.10
C THR A 215 9.73 0.50 -1.33
N GLY A 216 8.71 1.05 -2.00
CA GLY A 216 8.23 0.50 -3.27
C GLY A 216 7.43 -0.80 -3.14
N LEU A 217 7.05 -1.21 -1.92
CA LEU A 217 6.21 -2.40 -1.67
C LEU A 217 4.72 -2.08 -1.74
N GLY A 218 4.31 -0.88 -1.30
CA GLY A 218 2.90 -0.54 -1.12
C GLY A 218 2.06 -0.69 -2.39
N VAL A 219 2.59 -0.28 -3.55
CA VAL A 219 1.86 -0.40 -4.83
C VAL A 219 1.61 -1.85 -5.19
N GLN A 220 2.61 -2.71 -5.00
CA GLN A 220 2.48 -4.15 -5.30
C GLN A 220 1.54 -4.86 -4.34
N LEU A 221 1.67 -4.54 -3.04
CA LEU A 221 0.77 -5.04 -2.02
C LEU A 221 -0.68 -4.65 -2.34
N SER A 222 -0.92 -3.38 -2.68
CA SER A 222 -2.25 -2.90 -3.06
C SER A 222 -2.80 -3.64 -4.27
N ARG A 223 -1.99 -3.85 -5.32
CA ARG A 223 -2.39 -4.61 -6.50
C ARG A 223 -2.80 -6.04 -6.13
N LYS A 224 -1.94 -6.77 -5.40
CA LYS A 224 -2.22 -8.15 -4.99
C LYS A 224 -3.48 -8.27 -4.12
N LEU A 225 -3.72 -7.32 -3.20
CA LEU A 225 -4.90 -7.30 -2.35
C LEU A 225 -6.18 -7.04 -3.17
N VAL A 226 -6.13 -6.10 -4.11
CA VAL A 226 -7.25 -5.80 -5.00
C VAL A 226 -7.54 -6.98 -5.93
N ASP A 227 -6.52 -7.58 -6.56
CA ASP A 227 -6.66 -8.75 -7.43
C ASP A 227 -7.31 -9.92 -6.66
N ARG A 228 -6.85 -10.20 -5.42
CA ARG A 228 -7.45 -11.24 -4.57
C ARG A 228 -8.86 -10.91 -4.10
N SER A 229 -9.24 -9.65 -4.10
CA SER A 229 -10.62 -9.21 -3.84
C SER A 229 -11.51 -9.25 -5.09
N GLY A 230 -11.04 -9.81 -6.21
CA GLY A 230 -11.77 -9.88 -7.48
C GLY A 230 -11.87 -8.54 -8.21
N GLY A 231 -11.01 -7.59 -7.88
CA GLY A 231 -10.99 -6.24 -8.43
C GLY A 231 -9.80 -5.94 -9.32
N GLU A 232 -9.65 -4.68 -9.68
CA GLU A 232 -8.56 -4.15 -10.50
C GLU A 232 -8.12 -2.78 -9.97
N ILE A 233 -6.81 -2.48 -10.06
CA ILE A 233 -6.25 -1.17 -9.77
C ILE A 233 -5.52 -0.62 -11.00
N THR A 234 -5.90 0.57 -11.43
CA THR A 234 -5.34 1.25 -12.61
C THR A 234 -4.74 2.60 -12.25
N TYR A 235 -3.78 3.05 -13.06
CA TYR A 235 -3.02 4.28 -12.85
C TYR A 235 -3.00 5.09 -14.15
N GLU A 236 -3.49 6.32 -14.08
CA GLU A 236 -3.35 7.34 -15.13
C GLU A 236 -2.46 8.44 -14.57
N SER A 237 -1.37 8.79 -15.26
CA SER A 237 -0.40 9.72 -14.70
C SER A 237 0.30 10.54 -15.78
N GLU A 238 0.51 11.82 -15.47
CA GLU A 238 1.29 12.75 -16.27
C GLU A 238 2.31 13.49 -15.40
N PHE A 239 3.59 13.41 -15.78
CA PHE A 239 4.69 14.00 -15.03
C PHE A 239 4.55 15.52 -14.90
N GLY A 240 4.60 16.05 -13.69
CA GLY A 240 4.42 17.46 -13.36
C GLY A 240 2.95 17.90 -13.26
N ILE A 241 1.98 16.96 -13.42
CA ILE A 241 0.56 17.23 -13.23
C ILE A 241 0.02 16.40 -12.06
N GLY A 242 0.21 15.08 -12.10
CA GLY A 242 -0.25 14.20 -11.03
C GLY A 242 -0.62 12.82 -11.51
N THR A 243 -1.31 12.09 -10.63
CA THR A 243 -1.75 10.71 -10.83
C THR A 243 -3.19 10.54 -10.39
N ILE A 244 -3.95 9.81 -11.20
CA ILE A 244 -5.28 9.31 -10.85
C ILE A 244 -5.16 7.80 -10.67
N VAL A 245 -5.53 7.31 -9.49
CA VAL A 245 -5.56 5.89 -9.17
C VAL A 245 -7.01 5.46 -9.04
N THR A 246 -7.44 4.48 -9.82
CA THR A 246 -8.78 3.90 -9.76
C THR A 246 -8.69 2.48 -9.22
N ILE A 247 -9.37 2.22 -8.10
CA ILE A 247 -9.54 0.91 -7.47
C ILE A 247 -10.96 0.47 -7.77
N ARG A 248 -11.12 -0.53 -8.63
CA ARG A 248 -12.41 -1.11 -9.01
C ARG A 248 -12.61 -2.43 -8.26
N LEU A 249 -13.72 -2.57 -7.54
CA LEU A 249 -14.01 -3.72 -6.69
C LEU A 249 -15.44 -4.22 -6.94
N PRO A 250 -15.70 -5.54 -6.87
CA PRO A 250 -17.03 -6.09 -7.00
C PRO A 250 -17.86 -5.82 -5.73
N TYR A 251 -19.21 -5.68 -5.88
CA TYR A 251 -20.12 -5.64 -4.73
C TYR A 251 -20.19 -6.97 -3.99
N LYS A 252 -20.04 -8.08 -4.73
CA LYS A 252 -20.06 -9.43 -4.19
C LYS A 252 -18.79 -10.15 -4.60
N PHE A 253 -18.13 -10.73 -3.64
CA PHE A 253 -17.00 -11.61 -3.90
C PHE A 253 -17.56 -12.98 -4.32
N GLU A 254 -17.23 -13.42 -5.52
CA GLU A 254 -17.50 -14.77 -6.01
C GLU A 254 -16.23 -15.61 -5.84
N ASN A 255 -16.35 -16.70 -5.05
CA ASN A 255 -15.25 -17.64 -4.77
C ASN A 255 -14.91 -18.46 -6.01
#